data_5d8c42a782c90e490b5109aeb50ded8b
#
_entry.id   5d8c42a782c90e490b5109aeb50ded8b
#
_cell.length_a   1.000
_cell.length_b   1.000
_cell.length_c   1.000
_cell.angle_alpha   90.00
_cell.angle_beta   90.00
_cell.angle_gamma   90.00
#
_symmetry.space_group_name_H-M   'P 1'
#
loop_
_entity.id
_entity.type
_entity.pdbx_description
1 polymer ?
#
loop_
_entity_poly.entity_id
_entity_poly.type
_entity_poly.pdbx_seq_one_letter_code
_entity_poly.pdbx_strand_id
1 'polypeptide(L)'
;MKKSILFWLYFVLSIVLAVYFSVRIITGQMGRGPISNVQNIITRGTSAKDAEIIKMSVGVSDGTNLRSIDLHQLNNRVANIPGVKKSAVRRLPNGDIAIKIQKYRIVATWSDGEYFYPLSADGTKINTPSTERNNNSIVFRGELPENLTDIINHVSVISKDIDYIDYIESRRWNLHTKNGTVIYLPEQNPEIAINKINMLNHTHKLLSRKLDIIDMRDNARILVKERK
;
A
#
# COMPACT_ATOMS: atom_id res chain seq x y z
N MET A 1 75.09 10.11 11.84
CA MET A 1 74.66 8.79 11.26
C MET A 1 73.28 8.29 11.78
N LYS A 2 72.96 8.31 13.07
CA LYS A 2 71.68 7.77 13.58
C LYS A 2 70.42 8.48 13.04
N LYS A 3 70.39 9.78 12.84
CA LYS A 3 69.22 10.55 12.33
C LYS A 3 68.92 10.24 10.86
N SER A 4 69.91 9.98 10.02
CA SER A 4 69.72 9.61 8.62
C SER A 4 69.12 8.21 8.45
N ILE A 5 69.50 7.27 9.31
CA ILE A 5 68.98 5.92 9.31
C ILE A 5 67.49 5.93 9.73
N LEU A 6 67.16 6.75 10.74
CA LEU A 6 65.78 6.88 11.24
C LEU A 6 64.85 7.50 10.18
N PHE A 7 65.33 8.50 9.44
CA PHE A 7 64.62 9.11 8.31
C PHE A 7 64.29 8.09 7.21
N TRP A 8 65.29 7.29 6.80
CA TRP A 8 65.09 6.26 5.80
C TRP A 8 64.10 5.18 6.25
N LEU A 9 64.10 4.83 7.55
CA LEU A 9 63.19 3.85 8.11
C LEU A 9 61.75 4.32 8.06
N TYR A 10 61.47 5.58 8.45
CA TYR A 10 60.13 6.17 8.34
C TYR A 10 59.67 6.34 6.88
N PHE A 11 60.58 6.68 5.97
CA PHE A 11 60.31 6.81 4.56
C PHE A 11 59.85 5.47 3.95
N VAL A 12 60.63 4.40 4.21
CA VAL A 12 60.24 3.06 3.76
C VAL A 12 58.94 2.60 4.37
N LEU A 13 58.72 2.84 5.67
CA LEU A 13 57.45 2.53 6.35
C LEU A 13 56.26 3.25 5.72
N SER A 14 56.42 4.53 5.37
CA SER A 14 55.34 5.32 4.73
C SER A 14 54.99 4.77 3.35
N ILE A 15 55.99 4.34 2.56
CA ILE A 15 55.77 3.70 1.25
C ILE A 15 55.00 2.37 1.43
N VAL A 16 55.39 1.54 2.37
CA VAL A 16 54.76 0.26 2.63
C VAL A 16 53.27 0.47 3.06
N LEU A 17 53.01 1.43 3.92
CA LEU A 17 51.65 1.78 4.33
C LEU A 17 50.84 2.33 3.14
N ALA A 18 51.41 3.20 2.32
CA ALA A 18 50.76 3.74 1.13
C ALA A 18 50.36 2.64 0.14
N VAL A 19 51.30 1.71 -0.13
CA VAL A 19 51.05 0.53 -0.98
C VAL A 19 49.96 -0.36 -0.37
N TYR A 20 50.07 -0.64 0.92
CA TYR A 20 49.06 -1.45 1.63
C TYR A 20 47.66 -0.84 1.53
N PHE A 21 47.48 0.45 1.82
CA PHE A 21 46.22 1.13 1.71
C PHE A 21 45.72 1.22 0.27
N SER A 22 46.60 1.46 -0.70
CA SER A 22 46.24 1.48 -2.12
C SER A 22 45.71 0.11 -2.57
N VAL A 23 46.42 -0.98 -2.22
CA VAL A 23 45.92 -2.33 -2.50
C VAL A 23 44.59 -2.62 -1.83
N ARG A 24 44.44 -2.20 -0.59
CA ARG A 24 43.15 -2.34 0.15
C ARG A 24 42.01 -1.60 -0.53
N ILE A 25 42.25 -0.36 -0.99
CA ILE A 25 41.25 0.45 -1.70
C ILE A 25 40.91 -0.21 -3.04
N ILE A 26 41.92 -0.60 -3.81
CA ILE A 26 41.74 -1.23 -5.15
C ILE A 26 41.01 -2.57 -5.00
N THR A 27 41.39 -3.44 -4.07
CA THR A 27 40.71 -4.74 -3.86
C THR A 27 39.30 -4.56 -3.28
N GLY A 28 39.08 -3.60 -2.40
CA GLY A 28 37.76 -3.24 -1.89
C GLY A 28 36.86 -2.66 -2.97
N GLN A 29 37.39 -1.83 -3.88
CA GLN A 29 36.63 -1.29 -5.01
C GLN A 29 36.42 -2.30 -6.14
N MET A 30 37.35 -3.26 -6.34
CA MET A 30 37.24 -4.30 -7.37
C MET A 30 36.27 -5.43 -7.01
N GLY A 31 35.64 -5.40 -5.82
CA GLY A 31 34.64 -6.37 -5.45
C GLY A 31 35.08 -7.83 -5.41
N ARG A 32 36.39 -8.05 -5.14
CA ARG A 32 36.99 -9.39 -5.00
C ARG A 32 36.99 -9.91 -3.57
N GLY A 33 36.31 -9.24 -2.65
CA GLY A 33 36.10 -9.70 -1.27
C GLY A 33 34.82 -10.50 -1.11
N PRO A 34 34.60 -11.15 0.03
CA PRO A 34 33.36 -11.89 0.35
C PRO A 34 32.09 -11.03 0.29
N ILE A 35 32.24 -9.69 0.26
CA ILE A 35 31.16 -8.70 0.18
C ILE A 35 30.80 -8.34 -1.30
N SER A 36 31.42 -8.98 -2.30
CA SER A 36 31.15 -8.69 -3.71
C SER A 36 29.86 -9.30 -4.24
N ASN A 37 29.33 -10.28 -3.54
CA ASN A 37 28.13 -11.02 -3.93
C ASN A 37 27.00 -10.80 -2.95
N VAL A 38 25.76 -10.92 -3.44
CA VAL A 38 24.56 -10.92 -2.59
C VAL A 38 24.65 -12.07 -1.59
N GLN A 39 24.60 -11.74 -0.30
CA GLN A 39 24.56 -12.73 0.77
C GLN A 39 23.11 -13.11 1.07
N ASN A 40 22.26 -12.11 1.29
CA ASN A 40 20.85 -12.32 1.57
C ASN A 40 20.00 -11.17 1.00
N ILE A 41 18.72 -11.45 0.78
CA ILE A 41 17.71 -10.45 0.48
C ILE A 41 16.81 -10.30 1.70
N ILE A 42 16.85 -9.13 2.34
CA ILE A 42 16.09 -8.82 3.55
C ILE A 42 14.89 -7.96 3.18
N THR A 43 13.68 -8.48 3.35
CA THR A 43 12.44 -7.75 3.09
C THR A 43 11.82 -7.28 4.41
N ARG A 44 11.41 -6.00 4.48
CA ARG A 44 10.77 -5.38 5.64
C ARG A 44 9.48 -4.67 5.25
N GLY A 45 8.50 -4.65 6.16
CA GLY A 45 7.22 -3.96 5.96
C GLY A 45 6.14 -4.83 5.30
N THR A 46 6.32 -6.16 5.34
CA THR A 46 5.37 -7.13 4.78
C THR A 46 5.37 -8.42 5.59
N SER A 47 4.39 -9.31 5.34
CA SER A 47 4.33 -10.64 5.98
C SER A 47 5.43 -11.56 5.45
N ALA A 48 5.75 -12.64 6.18
CA ALA A 48 6.75 -13.63 5.74
C ALA A 48 6.39 -14.25 4.37
N LYS A 49 5.11 -14.57 4.15
CA LYS A 49 4.61 -15.12 2.89
C LYS A 49 4.80 -14.13 1.72
N ASP A 50 4.44 -12.88 1.92
CA ASP A 50 4.63 -11.86 0.88
C ASP A 50 6.12 -11.55 0.65
N ALA A 51 6.95 -11.60 1.69
CA ALA A 51 8.39 -11.41 1.58
C ALA A 51 9.02 -12.43 0.62
N GLU A 52 8.53 -13.66 0.65
CA GLU A 52 9.00 -14.73 -0.23
C GLU A 52 8.56 -14.50 -1.69
N ILE A 53 7.31 -14.10 -1.89
CA ILE A 53 6.80 -13.71 -3.22
C ILE A 53 7.64 -12.55 -3.80
N ILE A 54 7.96 -11.57 -2.98
CA ILE A 54 8.77 -10.42 -3.39
C ILE A 54 10.18 -10.86 -3.75
N LYS A 55 10.83 -11.70 -2.95
CA LYS A 55 12.14 -12.25 -3.27
C LYS A 55 12.17 -12.97 -4.62
N MET A 56 11.15 -13.79 -4.90
CA MET A 56 11.00 -14.47 -6.19
C MET A 56 10.82 -13.47 -7.35
N SER A 57 9.99 -12.44 -7.16
CA SER A 57 9.70 -11.42 -8.17
C SER A 57 10.91 -10.52 -8.48
N VAL A 58 11.83 -10.39 -7.54
CA VAL A 58 13.06 -9.60 -7.68
C VAL A 58 14.02 -10.21 -8.69
N GLY A 59 14.03 -11.55 -8.83
CA GLY A 59 14.86 -12.25 -9.78
C GLY A 59 16.37 -12.14 -9.51
N VAL A 60 16.77 -11.93 -8.25
CA VAL A 60 18.14 -11.90 -7.79
C VAL A 60 18.39 -13.12 -6.92
N SER A 61 19.38 -13.91 -7.28
CA SER A 61 19.79 -15.09 -6.50
C SER A 61 20.95 -14.76 -5.57
N ASP A 62 21.08 -15.52 -4.50
CA ASP A 62 22.24 -15.48 -3.62
C ASP A 62 23.51 -15.81 -4.46
N GLY A 63 24.59 -15.13 -4.16
CA GLY A 63 25.83 -15.24 -4.91
C GLY A 63 25.92 -14.36 -6.18
N THR A 64 24.82 -13.68 -6.59
CA THR A 64 24.87 -12.72 -7.71
C THR A 64 25.82 -11.57 -7.37
N ASN A 65 26.63 -11.13 -8.36
CA ASN A 65 27.53 -10.01 -8.15
C ASN A 65 26.75 -8.72 -7.86
N LEU A 66 27.01 -8.11 -6.69
CA LEU A 66 26.34 -6.87 -6.26
C LEU A 66 26.49 -5.71 -7.26
N ARG A 67 27.61 -5.66 -8.01
CA ARG A 67 27.85 -4.59 -8.99
C ARG A 67 27.01 -4.73 -10.25
N SER A 68 26.65 -5.96 -10.64
CA SER A 68 25.79 -6.21 -11.80
C SER A 68 24.31 -5.89 -11.53
N ILE A 69 23.94 -5.64 -10.28
CA ILE A 69 22.55 -5.37 -9.91
C ILE A 69 22.25 -3.88 -10.05
N ASP A 70 21.34 -3.55 -10.94
CA ASP A 70 20.74 -2.23 -11.02
C ASP A 70 19.63 -2.08 -9.95
N LEU A 71 19.96 -1.33 -8.89
CA LEU A 71 19.01 -1.10 -7.79
C LEU A 71 17.79 -0.30 -8.21
N HIS A 72 17.90 0.57 -9.21
CA HIS A 72 16.77 1.34 -9.70
C HIS A 72 15.77 0.42 -10.42
N GLN A 73 16.26 -0.41 -11.32
CA GLN A 73 15.45 -1.41 -12.01
C GLN A 73 14.83 -2.40 -11.03
N LEU A 74 15.58 -2.81 -10.01
CA LEU A 74 15.09 -3.68 -8.95
C LEU A 74 13.96 -3.02 -8.17
N ASN A 75 14.12 -1.75 -7.76
CA ASN A 75 13.10 -1.00 -7.07
C ASN A 75 11.83 -0.84 -7.92
N ASN A 76 11.98 -0.60 -9.23
CA ASN A 76 10.83 -0.51 -10.14
C ASN A 76 10.06 -1.83 -10.24
N ARG A 77 10.76 -2.98 -10.26
CA ARG A 77 10.09 -4.29 -10.22
C ARG A 77 9.28 -4.46 -8.94
N VAL A 78 9.86 -4.10 -7.79
CA VAL A 78 9.17 -4.19 -6.49
C VAL A 78 7.99 -3.21 -6.42
N ALA A 79 8.15 -1.98 -6.94
CA ALA A 79 7.09 -0.96 -6.95
C ALA A 79 5.88 -1.38 -7.80
N ASN A 80 6.11 -2.18 -8.86
CA ASN A 80 5.06 -2.68 -9.74
C ASN A 80 4.33 -3.92 -9.19
N ILE A 81 4.73 -4.46 -8.04
CA ILE A 81 4.01 -5.56 -7.39
C ILE A 81 2.66 -5.02 -6.88
N PRO A 82 1.54 -5.63 -7.26
CA PRO A 82 0.23 -5.18 -6.80
C PRO A 82 0.14 -5.11 -5.27
N GLY A 83 -0.48 -4.05 -4.77
CA GLY A 83 -0.59 -3.81 -3.33
C GLY A 83 0.61 -3.11 -2.68
N VAL A 84 1.70 -2.89 -3.40
CA VAL A 84 2.84 -2.08 -2.94
C VAL A 84 2.53 -0.60 -3.22
N LYS A 85 2.47 0.20 -2.15
CA LYS A 85 2.28 1.66 -2.23
C LYS A 85 3.60 2.40 -2.45
N LYS A 86 4.65 1.98 -1.74
CA LYS A 86 6.00 2.52 -1.85
C LYS A 86 7.02 1.42 -1.62
N SER A 87 8.15 1.52 -2.30
CA SER A 87 9.29 0.64 -2.10
C SER A 87 10.60 1.42 -2.05
N ALA A 88 11.58 0.86 -1.38
CA ALA A 88 12.94 1.37 -1.38
C ALA A 88 13.90 0.17 -1.30
N VAL A 89 14.83 0.11 -2.24
CA VAL A 89 15.85 -0.93 -2.32
C VAL A 89 17.22 -0.32 -2.09
N ARG A 90 18.05 -0.95 -1.25
CA ARG A 90 19.39 -0.49 -0.96
C ARG A 90 20.34 -1.66 -0.72
N ARG A 91 21.62 -1.46 -1.03
CA ARG A 91 22.70 -2.36 -0.60
C ARG A 91 23.09 -2.05 0.83
N LEU A 92 23.37 -3.10 1.59
CA LEU A 92 23.95 -3.00 2.92
C LEU A 92 25.47 -3.28 2.87
N PRO A 93 26.24 -2.75 3.84
CA PRO A 93 27.71 -2.94 3.86
C PRO A 93 28.15 -4.41 3.98
N ASN A 94 27.29 -5.27 4.51
CA ASN A 94 27.57 -6.71 4.66
C ASN A 94 27.27 -7.54 3.40
N GLY A 95 26.87 -6.91 2.28
CA GLY A 95 26.54 -7.59 1.03
C GLY A 95 25.07 -7.98 0.89
N ASP A 96 24.21 -7.67 1.86
CA ASP A 96 22.77 -7.88 1.74
C ASP A 96 22.10 -6.82 0.87
N ILE A 97 20.97 -7.19 0.28
CA ILE A 97 20.02 -6.25 -0.33
C ILE A 97 18.84 -6.08 0.60
N ALA A 98 18.63 -4.86 1.10
CA ALA A 98 17.48 -4.53 1.91
C ALA A 98 16.36 -3.93 1.03
N ILE A 99 15.19 -4.55 1.08
CA ILE A 99 13.96 -4.13 0.41
C ILE A 99 12.99 -3.67 1.49
N LYS A 100 12.67 -2.38 1.54
CA LYS A 100 11.64 -1.83 2.41
C LYS A 100 10.39 -1.58 1.60
N ILE A 101 9.24 -2.07 2.09
CA ILE A 101 7.95 -1.97 1.43
C ILE A 101 6.94 -1.32 2.36
N GLN A 102 6.09 -0.48 1.78
CA GLN A 102 4.87 0.00 2.37
C GLN A 102 3.72 -0.50 1.51
N LYS A 103 2.81 -1.29 2.07
CA LYS A 103 1.61 -1.79 1.39
C LYS A 103 0.48 -0.78 1.48
N TYR A 104 -0.44 -0.81 0.53
CA TYR A 104 -1.71 -0.12 0.66
C TYR A 104 -2.52 -0.70 1.82
N ARG A 105 -3.22 0.16 2.56
CA ARG A 105 -4.21 -0.26 3.56
C ARG A 105 -5.55 -0.43 2.85
N ILE A 106 -5.96 -1.66 2.64
CA ILE A 106 -7.23 -1.98 2.01
C ILE A 106 -8.35 -1.78 3.04
N VAL A 107 -9.40 -1.05 2.66
CA VAL A 107 -10.54 -0.70 3.52
C VAL A 107 -11.89 -1.03 2.88
N ALA A 108 -11.92 -1.21 1.57
CA ALA A 108 -13.13 -1.49 0.80
C ALA A 108 -12.79 -2.29 -0.46
N THR A 109 -13.81 -2.56 -1.26
CA THR A 109 -13.70 -3.22 -2.56
C THR A 109 -14.41 -2.34 -3.59
N TRP A 110 -13.84 -2.23 -4.79
CA TRP A 110 -14.52 -1.65 -5.93
C TRP A 110 -14.94 -2.76 -6.90
N SER A 111 -16.11 -2.63 -7.55
CA SER A 111 -16.58 -3.59 -8.54
C SER A 111 -17.01 -2.89 -9.82
N ASP A 112 -16.62 -3.44 -10.96
CA ASP A 112 -17.11 -3.06 -12.29
C ASP A 112 -18.38 -3.84 -12.71
N GLY A 113 -18.87 -4.73 -11.84
CA GLY A 113 -20.00 -5.63 -12.09
C GLY A 113 -19.57 -7.07 -12.43
N GLU A 114 -18.35 -7.28 -12.88
CA GLU A 114 -17.79 -8.60 -13.22
C GLU A 114 -16.73 -9.03 -12.21
N TYR A 115 -15.84 -8.10 -11.84
CA TYR A 115 -14.73 -8.35 -10.92
C TYR A 115 -14.78 -7.43 -9.70
N PHE A 116 -14.11 -7.89 -8.66
CA PHE A 116 -13.90 -7.16 -7.41
C PHE A 116 -12.42 -6.80 -7.27
N TYR A 117 -12.12 -5.54 -7.00
CA TYR A 117 -10.77 -5.00 -6.85
C TYR A 117 -10.59 -4.44 -5.45
N PRO A 118 -9.49 -4.73 -4.75
CA PRO A 118 -9.21 -4.10 -3.46
C PRO A 118 -9.12 -2.58 -3.60
N LEU A 119 -9.77 -1.86 -2.69
CA LEU A 119 -9.76 -0.40 -2.64
C LEU A 119 -9.06 0.06 -1.37
N SER A 120 -8.05 0.89 -1.55
CA SER A 120 -7.24 1.39 -0.43
C SER A 120 -7.88 2.59 0.25
N ALA A 121 -7.40 2.90 1.47
CA ALA A 121 -7.88 4.02 2.28
C ALA A 121 -7.67 5.40 1.62
N ASP A 122 -6.77 5.51 0.64
CA ASP A 122 -6.52 6.72 -0.13
C ASP A 122 -7.25 6.75 -1.49
N GLY A 123 -8.25 5.88 -1.66
CA GLY A 123 -9.08 5.83 -2.87
C GLY A 123 -8.42 5.10 -4.06
N THR A 124 -7.23 4.53 -3.89
CA THR A 124 -6.55 3.83 -5.00
C THR A 124 -7.13 2.43 -5.20
N LYS A 125 -7.56 2.14 -6.41
CA LYS A 125 -7.94 0.80 -6.87
C LYS A 125 -6.69 -0.03 -7.14
N ILE A 126 -6.56 -1.18 -6.47
CA ILE A 126 -5.45 -2.12 -6.66
C ILE A 126 -5.81 -3.10 -7.79
N ASN A 127 -4.97 -3.17 -8.80
CA ASN A 127 -5.22 -4.02 -9.97
C ASN A 127 -4.93 -5.51 -9.69
N THR A 128 -5.72 -6.08 -8.78
CA THR A 128 -5.75 -7.51 -8.47
C THR A 128 -7.20 -7.99 -8.50
N PRO A 129 -7.77 -8.21 -9.71
CA PRO A 129 -9.16 -8.62 -9.85
C PRO A 129 -9.40 -10.00 -9.19
N SER A 130 -10.56 -10.14 -8.59
CA SER A 130 -11.10 -11.39 -8.05
C SER A 130 -12.53 -11.56 -8.51
N THR A 131 -12.92 -12.79 -8.83
CA THR A 131 -14.32 -13.14 -9.09
C THR A 131 -15.11 -13.34 -7.81
N GLU A 132 -14.41 -13.53 -6.68
CA GLU A 132 -15.03 -13.73 -5.38
C GLU A 132 -15.14 -12.39 -4.62
N ARG A 133 -16.35 -12.14 -4.11
CA ARG A 133 -16.60 -10.99 -3.25
C ARG A 133 -16.07 -11.24 -1.84
N ASN A 134 -15.35 -10.27 -1.29
CA ASN A 134 -15.04 -10.26 0.13
C ASN A 134 -16.26 -9.80 0.93
N ASN A 135 -16.95 -10.73 1.59
CA ASN A 135 -18.17 -10.46 2.35
C ASN A 135 -17.97 -9.54 3.57
N ASN A 136 -16.74 -9.34 3.99
CA ASN A 136 -16.38 -8.43 5.10
C ASN A 136 -16.02 -7.02 4.64
N SER A 137 -16.15 -6.73 3.34
CA SER A 137 -15.77 -5.46 2.74
C SER A 137 -16.99 -4.80 2.10
N ILE A 138 -17.11 -3.47 2.29
CA ILE A 138 -18.09 -2.67 1.56
C ILE A 138 -17.68 -2.62 0.09
N VAL A 139 -18.65 -2.81 -0.80
CA VAL A 139 -18.41 -2.75 -2.25
C VAL A 139 -18.84 -1.40 -2.79
N PHE A 140 -17.94 -0.69 -3.44
CA PHE A 140 -18.21 0.52 -4.21
C PHE A 140 -18.40 0.17 -5.68
N ARG A 141 -19.38 0.80 -6.34
CA ARG A 141 -19.70 0.64 -7.76
C ARG A 141 -19.79 2.00 -8.43
N GLY A 142 -19.56 2.05 -9.73
CA GLY A 142 -19.55 3.26 -10.53
C GLY A 142 -18.15 3.87 -10.63
N GLU A 143 -18.04 5.07 -11.17
CA GLU A 143 -16.78 5.78 -11.27
C GLU A 143 -16.23 6.13 -9.89
N LEU A 144 -14.90 6.18 -9.77
CA LEU A 144 -14.24 6.53 -8.50
C LEU A 144 -13.99 8.05 -8.47
N PRO A 145 -14.72 8.82 -7.64
CA PRO A 145 -14.50 10.25 -7.54
C PRO A 145 -13.26 10.59 -6.71
N GLU A 146 -12.75 11.81 -6.85
CA GLU A 146 -11.58 12.30 -6.09
C GLU A 146 -11.80 12.32 -4.58
N ASN A 147 -13.04 12.57 -4.12
CA ASN A 147 -13.40 12.63 -2.70
C ASN A 147 -13.78 11.27 -2.08
N LEU A 148 -13.47 10.16 -2.76
CA LEU A 148 -13.82 8.81 -2.30
C LEU A 148 -13.33 8.50 -0.89
N THR A 149 -12.15 8.99 -0.51
CA THR A 149 -11.57 8.78 0.82
C THR A 149 -12.49 9.28 1.94
N ASP A 150 -13.12 10.43 1.75
CA ASP A 150 -14.03 11.02 2.75
C ASP A 150 -15.28 10.15 2.90
N ILE A 151 -15.86 9.71 1.80
CA ILE A 151 -17.02 8.80 1.82
C ILE A 151 -16.65 7.46 2.49
N ILE A 152 -15.52 6.86 2.17
CA ILE A 152 -15.05 5.62 2.82
C ILE A 152 -14.99 5.79 4.34
N ASN A 153 -14.41 6.89 4.81
CA ASN A 153 -14.25 7.15 6.23
C ASN A 153 -15.59 7.28 6.94
N HIS A 154 -16.54 8.04 6.38
CA HIS A 154 -17.86 8.23 6.99
C HIS A 154 -18.72 6.97 6.94
N VAL A 155 -18.72 6.25 5.81
CA VAL A 155 -19.48 4.99 5.69
C VAL A 155 -18.91 3.89 6.57
N SER A 156 -17.62 3.91 6.88
CA SER A 156 -16.99 2.90 7.75
C SER A 156 -17.69 2.78 9.12
N VAL A 157 -18.29 3.86 9.62
CA VAL A 157 -19.01 3.90 10.91
C VAL A 157 -20.31 3.08 10.87
N ILE A 158 -20.98 3.02 9.71
CA ILE A 158 -22.21 2.26 9.48
C ILE A 158 -21.99 0.99 8.63
N SER A 159 -20.74 0.59 8.46
CA SER A 159 -20.33 -0.49 7.54
C SER A 159 -21.00 -1.83 7.81
N LYS A 160 -21.37 -2.12 9.06
CA LYS A 160 -22.03 -3.37 9.44
C LYS A 160 -23.39 -3.55 8.77
N ASP A 161 -24.10 -2.46 8.51
CA ASP A 161 -25.44 -2.44 7.95
C ASP A 161 -25.42 -2.28 6.42
N ILE A 162 -24.32 -1.78 5.83
CA ILE A 162 -24.20 -1.51 4.41
C ILE A 162 -23.70 -2.75 3.67
N ASP A 163 -24.31 -3.01 2.51
CA ASP A 163 -23.94 -4.07 1.58
C ASP A 163 -23.03 -3.52 0.47
N TYR A 164 -23.53 -2.55 -0.30
CA TYR A 164 -22.76 -1.88 -1.33
C TYR A 164 -23.18 -0.42 -1.50
N ILE A 165 -22.39 0.33 -2.23
CA ILE A 165 -22.56 1.76 -2.46
C ILE A 165 -22.41 2.03 -3.94
N ASP A 166 -23.41 2.69 -4.53
CA ASP A 166 -23.38 3.11 -5.92
C ASP A 166 -23.08 4.61 -6.02
N TYR A 167 -22.14 4.97 -6.89
CA TYR A 167 -21.94 6.34 -7.33
C TYR A 167 -22.66 6.53 -8.66
N ILE A 168 -23.78 7.26 -8.63
CA ILE A 168 -24.69 7.38 -9.75
C ILE A 168 -24.41 8.67 -10.55
N GLU A 169 -24.21 8.52 -11.87
CA GLU A 169 -24.01 9.63 -12.81
C GLU A 169 -22.85 10.57 -12.39
N SER A 170 -21.82 10.01 -11.74
CA SER A 170 -20.66 10.77 -11.21
C SER A 170 -21.06 11.96 -10.32
N ARG A 171 -22.21 11.87 -9.63
CA ARG A 171 -22.84 13.00 -8.94
C ARG A 171 -23.30 12.69 -7.52
N ARG A 172 -23.97 11.56 -7.29
CA ARG A 172 -24.59 11.26 -5.99
C ARG A 172 -24.34 9.83 -5.55
N TRP A 173 -24.41 9.61 -4.24
CA TRP A 173 -24.22 8.31 -3.63
C TRP A 173 -25.57 7.70 -3.24
N ASN A 174 -25.75 6.42 -3.54
CA ASN A 174 -26.80 5.60 -3.00
C ASN A 174 -26.17 4.50 -2.13
N LEU A 175 -26.64 4.36 -0.88
CA LEU A 175 -26.20 3.28 -0.01
C LEU A 175 -27.24 2.17 -0.03
N HIS A 176 -26.82 0.94 -0.22
CA HIS A 176 -27.68 -0.24 -0.16
C HIS A 176 -27.35 -1.03 1.09
N THR A 177 -28.36 -1.22 1.92
CA THR A 177 -28.22 -1.93 3.20
C THR A 177 -28.38 -3.44 3.00
N LYS A 178 -27.84 -4.25 3.91
CA LYS A 178 -27.95 -5.71 3.90
C LYS A 178 -29.38 -6.21 4.03
N ASN A 179 -30.27 -5.41 4.63
CA ASN A 179 -31.69 -5.72 4.75
C ASN A 179 -32.53 -5.26 3.53
N GLY A 180 -31.86 -4.71 2.49
CA GLY A 180 -32.50 -4.32 1.24
C GLY A 180 -33.08 -2.90 1.21
N THR A 181 -32.80 -2.06 2.21
CA THR A 181 -33.17 -0.64 2.20
C THR A 181 -32.20 0.13 1.31
N VAL A 182 -32.70 1.04 0.47
CA VAL A 182 -31.89 1.96 -0.33
C VAL A 182 -31.92 3.34 0.31
N ILE A 183 -30.75 3.95 0.48
CA ILE A 183 -30.60 5.28 1.07
C ILE A 183 -30.06 6.21 -0.01
N TYR A 184 -30.84 7.23 -0.36
CA TYR A 184 -30.42 8.27 -1.30
C TYR A 184 -29.74 9.41 -0.55
N LEU A 185 -28.47 9.66 -0.85
CA LEU A 185 -27.74 10.77 -0.26
C LEU A 185 -27.85 12.04 -1.11
N PRO A 186 -27.70 13.22 -0.49
CA PRO A 186 -27.61 14.48 -1.22
C PRO A 186 -26.34 14.51 -2.09
N GLU A 187 -26.36 15.30 -3.14
CA GLU A 187 -25.23 15.55 -4.00
C GLU A 187 -24.13 16.35 -3.28
N GLN A 188 -24.58 17.35 -2.50
CA GLN A 188 -23.68 18.20 -1.71
C GLN A 188 -23.60 17.71 -0.26
N ASN A 189 -22.37 17.63 0.27
CA ASN A 189 -22.08 17.24 1.64
C ASN A 189 -22.71 15.89 2.07
N PRO A 190 -22.58 14.81 1.30
CA PRO A 190 -23.18 13.50 1.62
C PRO A 190 -22.71 12.95 2.97
N GLU A 191 -21.51 13.35 3.45
CA GLU A 191 -20.97 12.99 4.76
C GLU A 191 -21.84 13.46 5.92
N ILE A 192 -22.51 14.62 5.80
CA ILE A 192 -23.44 15.14 6.81
C ILE A 192 -24.65 14.22 6.91
N ALA A 193 -25.18 13.78 5.78
CA ALA A 193 -26.31 12.85 5.74
C ALA A 193 -25.92 11.49 6.34
N ILE A 194 -24.72 10.97 6.05
CA ILE A 194 -24.23 9.71 6.63
C ILE A 194 -24.12 9.82 8.15
N ASN A 195 -23.58 10.92 8.67
CA ASN A 195 -23.50 11.16 10.12
C ASN A 195 -24.89 11.23 10.76
N LYS A 196 -25.89 11.86 10.09
CA LYS A 196 -27.27 11.91 10.54
C LYS A 196 -27.92 10.52 10.57
N ILE A 197 -27.64 9.69 9.54
CA ILE A 197 -28.08 8.27 9.53
C ILE A 197 -27.49 7.52 10.72
N ASN A 198 -26.20 7.68 10.97
CA ASN A 198 -25.54 7.00 12.09
C ASN A 198 -26.18 7.40 13.43
N MET A 199 -26.42 8.69 13.66
CA MET A 199 -27.09 9.19 14.85
C MET A 199 -28.50 8.59 15.00
N LEU A 200 -29.30 8.61 13.92
CA LEU A 200 -30.66 8.05 13.93
C LEU A 200 -30.64 6.52 14.09
N ASN A 201 -29.65 5.84 13.57
CA ASN A 201 -29.51 4.40 13.78
C ASN A 201 -29.20 4.07 15.25
N HIS A 202 -28.34 4.86 15.89
CA HIS A 202 -28.05 4.70 17.32
C HIS A 202 -29.27 4.91 18.20
N THR A 203 -30.09 5.98 17.96
CA THR A 203 -31.20 6.38 18.79
C THR A 203 -32.49 5.62 18.46
N HIS A 204 -32.75 5.37 17.18
CA HIS A 204 -34.06 4.86 16.71
C HIS A 204 -33.96 3.54 15.95
N LYS A 205 -32.76 2.91 15.85
CA LYS A 205 -32.55 1.67 15.11
C LYS A 205 -33.05 1.76 13.66
N LEU A 206 -32.78 2.90 13.00
CA LEU A 206 -33.34 3.24 11.69
C LEU A 206 -33.04 2.18 10.64
N LEU A 207 -31.78 1.71 10.57
CA LEU A 207 -31.32 0.73 9.58
C LEU A 207 -31.83 -0.71 9.85
N SER A 208 -32.36 -0.97 11.03
CA SER A 208 -32.99 -2.27 11.38
C SER A 208 -34.49 -2.33 11.05
N ARG A 209 -35.07 -1.21 10.66
CA ARG A 209 -36.51 -1.16 10.31
C ARG A 209 -36.75 -1.76 8.92
N LYS A 210 -37.97 -2.25 8.68
CA LYS A 210 -38.41 -2.75 7.38
C LYS A 210 -38.79 -1.57 6.47
N LEU A 211 -37.77 -0.93 5.90
CA LEU A 211 -37.92 0.19 4.99
C LEU A 211 -37.45 -0.21 3.56
N ASP A 212 -38.13 0.35 2.57
CA ASP A 212 -37.69 0.23 1.18
C ASP A 212 -36.70 1.35 0.84
N ILE A 213 -37.06 2.59 1.22
CA ILE A 213 -36.29 3.78 0.85
C ILE A 213 -36.14 4.71 2.05
N ILE A 214 -34.95 5.26 2.20
CA ILE A 214 -34.66 6.43 3.03
C ILE A 214 -34.11 7.51 2.10
N ASP A 215 -34.88 8.56 1.87
CA ASP A 215 -34.44 9.65 0.99
C ASP A 215 -33.97 10.84 1.82
N MET A 216 -32.71 11.16 1.67
CA MET A 216 -32.00 12.25 2.36
C MET A 216 -31.49 13.31 1.39
N ARG A 217 -31.94 13.31 0.15
CA ARG A 217 -31.52 14.29 -0.86
C ARG A 217 -31.88 15.72 -0.50
N ASP A 218 -32.97 15.90 0.29
CA ASP A 218 -33.29 17.17 0.93
C ASP A 218 -32.63 17.25 2.31
N ASN A 219 -31.74 18.21 2.51
CA ASN A 219 -31.04 18.40 3.79
C ASN A 219 -31.94 18.73 4.96
N ALA A 220 -33.15 19.29 4.69
CA ALA A 220 -34.14 19.69 5.72
C ALA A 220 -35.05 18.51 6.14
N ARG A 221 -35.24 17.51 5.29
CA ARG A 221 -36.23 16.46 5.50
C ARG A 221 -35.65 15.09 5.24
N ILE A 222 -36.13 14.09 5.97
CA ILE A 222 -35.89 12.68 5.71
C ILE A 222 -37.23 12.06 5.35
N LEU A 223 -37.34 11.54 4.15
CA LEU A 223 -38.50 10.81 3.70
C LEU A 223 -38.23 9.31 3.81
N VAL A 224 -39.18 8.57 4.37
CA VAL A 224 -39.07 7.12 4.50
C VAL A 224 -40.24 6.44 3.81
N LYS A 225 -39.97 5.35 3.11
CA LYS A 225 -40.95 4.47 2.51
C LYS A 225 -40.89 3.12 3.20
N GLU A 226 -41.97 2.73 3.85
CA GLU A 226 -42.06 1.42 4.49
C GLU A 226 -42.20 0.31 3.44
N ARG A 227 -41.65 -0.86 3.75
CA ARG A 227 -41.79 -2.06 2.94
C ARG A 227 -43.19 -2.65 3.24
N LYS A 228 -43.97 -2.87 2.22
CA LYS A 228 -45.23 -3.55 2.29
C LYS A 228 -45.10 -5.05 2.55
#